data_94fc3b3889498de1cdd21737ad5a1e50
#
_entry.id   94fc3b3889498de1cdd21737ad5a1e50
#
_cell.length_a   1.000
_cell.length_b   1.000
_cell.length_c   1.000
_cell.angle_alpha   90.00
_cell.angle_beta   90.00
_cell.angle_gamma   90.00
#
_symmetry.space_group_name_H-M   'P 1'
#
loop_
_entity.id
_entity.type
_entity.pdbx_description
1 polymer ?
#
loop_
_entity_poly.entity_id
_entity_poly.type
_entity_poly.pdbx_seq_one_letter_code
_entity_poly.pdbx_strand_id
1 'polypeptide(L)'
;LIIGVTYKTAWLMLCKIRAALGRVDSTRPLTGKVNGIVAFYGHHATRQYNLRVYPLFAAASVSPTEEVGELKMKLWESVCTEHTGTYRPRKLPLHSDCEHFTKQHIDKTASDISIIRQKYRVRCNNPLYLAFKQAWSWMNDTFHGIGIKYLQTYLDEYCFRYNLSLHHTSPWEQLLQLCMAVVSPALNRSCTPSNDPVLPYAPTAA
;
A
#
# COMPACT_ATOMS: atom_id res chain seq x y z
N LEU A 1 -11.97 19.05 -16.00
CA LEU A 1 -11.43 20.21 -15.27
C LEU A 1 -9.91 20.13 -15.33
N ILE A 2 -9.26 21.05 -16.05
CA ILE A 2 -7.78 21.11 -16.11
C ILE A 2 -7.34 22.08 -15.02
N ILE A 3 -6.60 21.55 -14.04
CA ILE A 3 -5.99 22.37 -13.00
C ILE A 3 -4.69 22.93 -13.60
N GLY A 4 -4.63 24.24 -13.86
CA GLY A 4 -3.48 24.91 -14.45
C GLY A 4 -2.28 25.03 -13.51
N VAL A 5 -1.74 23.88 -13.04
CA VAL A 5 -0.58 23.83 -12.13
C VAL A 5 0.59 23.10 -12.78
N THR A 6 1.81 23.39 -12.34
CA THR A 6 3.00 22.67 -12.80
C THR A 6 2.98 21.21 -12.34
N TYR A 7 3.69 20.33 -13.06
CA TYR A 7 3.85 18.92 -12.67
C TYR A 7 4.34 18.77 -11.23
N LYS A 8 5.33 19.56 -10.82
CA LYS A 8 5.88 19.53 -9.45
C LYS A 8 4.81 19.87 -8.41
N THR A 9 3.98 20.88 -8.68
CA THR A 9 2.87 21.26 -7.77
C THR A 9 1.83 20.16 -7.70
N ALA A 10 1.40 19.61 -8.84
CA ALA A 10 0.45 18.50 -8.89
C ALA A 10 0.95 17.28 -8.11
N TRP A 11 2.22 16.93 -8.29
CA TRP A 11 2.85 15.82 -7.58
C TRP A 11 2.87 16.05 -6.06
N LEU A 12 3.24 17.26 -5.61
CA LEU A 12 3.22 17.60 -4.17
C LEU A 12 1.81 17.56 -3.58
N MET A 13 0.79 18.01 -4.32
CA MET A 13 -0.60 17.92 -3.90
C MET A 13 -1.02 16.45 -3.70
N LEU A 14 -0.73 15.59 -4.68
CA LEU A 14 -1.01 14.16 -4.58
C LEU A 14 -0.27 13.49 -3.42
N CYS A 15 0.98 13.86 -3.16
CA CYS A 15 1.72 13.35 -2.00
C CYS A 15 1.03 13.72 -0.67
N LYS A 16 0.54 14.95 -0.53
CA LYS A 16 -0.20 15.41 0.65
C LYS A 16 -1.52 14.66 0.82
N ILE A 17 -2.26 14.47 -0.27
CA ILE A 17 -3.52 13.70 -0.26
C ILE A 17 -3.23 12.25 0.18
N ARG A 18 -2.26 11.57 -0.43
CA ARG A 18 -1.89 10.19 -0.05
C ARG A 18 -1.47 10.09 1.41
N ALA A 19 -0.69 11.05 1.92
CA ALA A 19 -0.31 11.08 3.32
C ALA A 19 -1.53 11.23 4.26
N ALA A 20 -2.53 12.02 3.86
CA ALA A 20 -3.78 12.14 4.60
C ALA A 20 -4.57 10.82 4.61
N LEU A 21 -4.65 10.15 3.45
CA LEU A 21 -5.30 8.83 3.34
C LEU A 21 -4.65 7.79 4.25
N GLY A 22 -3.31 7.73 4.28
CA GLY A 22 -2.58 6.82 5.17
C GLY A 22 -2.84 7.06 6.65
N ARG A 23 -3.03 8.33 7.06
CA ARG A 23 -3.41 8.66 8.45
C ARG A 23 -4.81 8.16 8.79
N VAL A 24 -5.77 8.37 7.90
CA VAL A 24 -7.13 7.86 8.09
C VAL A 24 -7.14 6.35 8.15
N ASP A 25 -6.41 5.70 7.26
CA ASP A 25 -6.28 4.24 7.30
C ASP A 25 -5.70 3.75 8.63
N SER A 26 -4.73 4.45 9.20
CA SER A 26 -4.13 4.07 10.50
C SER A 26 -5.11 4.18 11.68
N THR A 27 -6.12 5.04 11.59
CA THR A 27 -7.14 5.21 12.65
C THR A 27 -8.32 4.24 12.57
N ARG A 28 -8.43 3.49 11.47
CA ARG A 28 -9.53 2.55 11.23
C ARG A 28 -9.02 1.12 11.24
N PRO A 29 -8.94 0.43 12.39
CA PRO A 29 -8.55 -0.98 12.42
C PRO A 29 -9.60 -1.86 11.74
N LEU A 30 -9.16 -2.99 11.19
CA LEU A 30 -10.07 -4.02 10.65
C LEU A 30 -10.84 -4.69 11.77
N THR A 31 -12.13 -4.92 11.58
CA THR A 31 -13.04 -5.53 12.55
C THR A 31 -13.65 -6.84 12.04
N GLY A 32 -14.25 -7.63 12.93
CA GLY A 32 -14.91 -8.87 12.58
C GLY A 32 -13.93 -10.02 12.29
N LYS A 33 -14.27 -10.88 11.35
CA LYS A 33 -13.38 -11.95 10.88
C LYS A 33 -12.38 -11.37 9.91
N VAL A 34 -11.07 -11.55 10.15
CA VAL A 34 -10.00 -10.98 9.34
C VAL A 34 -9.13 -12.07 8.73
N ASN A 35 -9.07 -12.07 7.41
CA ASN A 35 -8.12 -12.90 6.67
C ASN A 35 -6.96 -12.05 6.16
N GLY A 36 -5.74 -12.57 6.28
CA GLY A 36 -4.53 -11.92 5.83
C GLY A 36 -3.63 -12.86 5.02
N ILE A 37 -2.84 -12.26 4.15
CA ILE A 37 -1.80 -12.94 3.38
C ILE A 37 -0.53 -12.11 3.37
N VAL A 38 0.62 -12.77 3.22
CA VAL A 38 1.86 -12.12 2.83
C VAL A 38 1.97 -12.16 1.31
N ALA A 39 1.94 -10.98 0.70
CA ALA A 39 2.12 -10.80 -0.73
C ALA A 39 3.47 -10.15 -1.03
N PHE A 40 3.88 -10.16 -2.31
CA PHE A 40 5.18 -9.63 -2.73
C PHE A 40 4.99 -8.67 -3.90
N TYR A 41 5.36 -7.42 -3.67
CA TYR A 41 5.39 -6.41 -4.73
C TYR A 41 6.77 -6.38 -5.39
N GLY A 42 6.82 -6.36 -6.72
CA GLY A 42 8.03 -6.25 -7.51
C GLY A 42 7.97 -7.02 -8.82
N HIS A 43 8.90 -6.75 -9.70
CA HIS A 43 8.97 -7.40 -11.01
C HIS A 43 9.58 -8.80 -10.89
N HIS A 44 8.90 -9.80 -11.40
CA HIS A 44 9.46 -11.12 -11.64
C HIS A 44 10.18 -11.12 -13.00
N ALA A 45 11.31 -10.43 -13.11
CA ALA A 45 12.16 -10.63 -14.29
C ALA A 45 12.72 -12.05 -14.27
N THR A 46 12.34 -12.82 -15.26
CA THR A 46 12.84 -14.15 -15.56
C THR A 46 14.36 -14.10 -15.68
N ARG A 47 15.09 -14.77 -14.82
CA ARG A 47 16.53 -15.11 -14.88
C ARG A 47 17.58 -14.14 -14.32
N GLN A 48 17.30 -12.97 -13.81
CA GLN A 48 18.33 -12.17 -13.15
C GLN A 48 18.13 -12.11 -11.65
N TYR A 49 19.19 -12.40 -10.88
CA TYR A 49 19.22 -12.54 -9.42
C TYR A 49 19.03 -11.24 -8.60
N ASN A 50 18.73 -10.11 -9.27
CA ASN A 50 18.59 -8.79 -8.66
C ASN A 50 17.13 -8.31 -8.57
N LEU A 51 16.22 -9.20 -8.21
CA LEU A 51 14.80 -8.88 -8.10
C LEU A 51 14.52 -8.14 -6.80
N ARG A 52 14.24 -6.86 -6.90
CA ARG A 52 13.69 -6.06 -5.79
C ARG A 52 12.24 -6.46 -5.58
N VAL A 53 12.04 -7.41 -4.69
CA VAL A 53 10.72 -7.91 -4.32
C VAL A 53 10.47 -7.56 -2.86
N TYR A 54 9.42 -6.80 -2.62
CA TYR A 54 9.10 -6.28 -1.30
C TYR A 54 7.91 -7.02 -0.70
N PRO A 55 8.08 -7.70 0.45
CA PRO A 55 6.97 -8.32 1.15
C PRO A 55 6.06 -7.26 1.77
N LEU A 56 4.77 -7.52 1.70
CA LEU A 56 3.74 -6.72 2.33
C LEU A 56 2.65 -7.61 2.93
N PHE A 57 1.96 -7.10 3.92
CA PHE A 57 0.76 -7.69 4.47
C PHE A 57 -0.45 -7.15 3.71
N ALA A 58 -1.29 -8.03 3.20
CA ALA A 58 -2.61 -7.69 2.71
C ALA A 58 -3.62 -8.40 3.60
N ALA A 59 -4.50 -7.66 4.25
CA ALA A 59 -5.54 -8.18 5.13
C ALA A 59 -6.87 -7.52 4.81
N ALA A 60 -7.94 -8.26 4.98
CA ALA A 60 -9.28 -7.74 4.82
C ALA A 60 -10.23 -8.35 5.85
N SER A 61 -11.25 -7.59 6.22
CA SER A 61 -12.42 -8.13 6.88
C SER A 61 -13.18 -9.05 5.91
N VAL A 62 -13.77 -10.11 6.44
CA VAL A 62 -14.49 -11.09 5.62
C VAL A 62 -15.92 -11.18 6.10
N SER A 63 -16.84 -10.99 5.17
CA SER A 63 -18.27 -11.17 5.41
C SER A 63 -18.59 -12.66 5.69
N PRO A 64 -19.72 -12.96 6.34
CA PRO A 64 -20.21 -14.34 6.46
C PRO A 64 -20.38 -15.07 5.12
N THR A 65 -20.54 -14.33 4.03
CA THR A 65 -20.60 -14.83 2.64
C THR A 65 -19.23 -15.06 2.01
N GLU A 66 -18.13 -14.97 2.78
CA GLU A 66 -16.74 -15.05 2.33
C GLU A 66 -16.30 -13.94 1.34
N GLU A 67 -17.08 -12.89 1.23
CA GLU A 67 -16.69 -11.73 0.42
C GLU A 67 -15.66 -10.85 1.14
N VAL A 68 -14.76 -10.28 0.35
CA VAL A 68 -13.73 -9.35 0.85
C VAL A 68 -14.40 -8.01 1.18
N GLY A 69 -14.39 -7.67 2.45
CA GLY A 69 -14.82 -6.38 2.97
C GLY A 69 -13.70 -5.33 2.95
N GLU A 70 -13.56 -4.59 4.05
CA GLU A 70 -12.53 -3.55 4.16
C GLU A 70 -11.13 -4.12 4.00
N LEU A 71 -10.35 -3.52 3.12
CA LEU A 71 -9.02 -3.95 2.71
C LEU A 71 -7.95 -3.05 3.31
N LYS A 72 -6.87 -3.66 3.81
CA LYS A 72 -5.62 -3.00 4.22
C LYS A 72 -4.41 -3.67 3.60
N MET A 73 -3.47 -2.85 3.12
CA MET A 73 -2.19 -3.33 2.62
C MET A 73 -1.07 -2.51 3.25
N LYS A 74 -0.14 -3.17 3.95
CA LYS A 74 0.98 -2.52 4.63
C LYS A 74 2.30 -3.18 4.28
N LEU A 75 3.30 -2.36 3.95
CA LEU A 75 4.66 -2.83 3.79
C LEU A 75 5.18 -3.39 5.11
N TRP A 76 5.97 -4.43 5.02
CA TRP A 76 6.68 -4.91 6.18
C TRP A 76 7.79 -3.90 6.57
N GLU A 77 7.71 -3.37 7.80
CA GLU A 77 8.58 -2.27 8.27
C GLU A 77 10.08 -2.57 8.19
N SER A 78 10.49 -3.80 8.43
CA SER A 78 11.89 -4.24 8.31
C SER A 78 12.49 -3.98 6.93
N VAL A 79 11.67 -3.90 5.88
CA VAL A 79 12.12 -3.60 4.51
C VAL A 79 12.41 -2.12 4.33
N CYS A 80 11.72 -1.26 5.06
CA CYS A 80 11.89 0.19 4.97
C CYS A 80 13.17 0.68 5.64
N THR A 81 13.71 -0.06 6.60
CA THR A 81 14.92 0.32 7.36
C THR A 81 16.23 -0.17 6.74
N GLU A 82 16.19 -1.19 5.88
CA GLU A 82 17.38 -1.75 5.24
C GLU A 82 17.74 -1.01 3.93
N HIS A 83 18.01 0.30 3.99
CA HIS A 83 18.53 1.06 2.84
C HIS A 83 20.01 0.75 2.49
N THR A 84 20.66 -0.15 3.18
CA THR A 84 22.02 -0.60 2.85
C THR A 84 21.96 -1.62 1.73
N GLY A 85 22.24 -1.17 0.53
CA GLY A 85 22.41 -1.79 -0.79
C GLY A 85 22.66 -3.29 -0.99
N THR A 86 22.58 -4.11 0.02
CA THR A 86 22.74 -5.57 -0.07
C THR A 86 21.36 -6.22 -0.12
N TYR A 87 20.94 -6.56 -1.32
CA TYR A 87 19.74 -7.34 -1.57
C TYR A 87 19.77 -8.67 -0.82
N ARG A 88 18.86 -8.86 0.12
CA ARG A 88 18.60 -10.17 0.72
C ARG A 88 17.37 -10.80 0.06
N PRO A 89 17.51 -12.01 -0.51
CA PRO A 89 16.39 -12.64 -1.21
C PRO A 89 15.27 -12.97 -0.23
N ARG A 90 14.06 -12.53 -0.57
CA ARG A 90 12.75 -13.02 -0.09
C ARG A 90 12.69 -13.46 1.37
N LYS A 91 13.08 -12.61 2.29
CA LYS A 91 12.83 -12.87 3.70
C LYS A 91 11.33 -12.85 3.92
N LEU A 92 10.78 -13.93 4.43
CA LEU A 92 9.39 -13.97 4.87
C LEU A 92 9.30 -13.29 6.25
N PRO A 93 8.24 -12.51 6.50
CA PRO A 93 7.96 -11.98 7.82
C PRO A 93 7.90 -13.11 8.86
N LEU A 94 8.48 -12.88 10.03
CA LEU A 94 8.41 -13.78 11.15
C LEU A 94 7.00 -13.79 11.77
N HIS A 95 6.76 -14.69 12.71
CA HIS A 95 5.49 -14.71 13.44
C HIS A 95 5.29 -13.44 14.26
N SER A 96 6.35 -12.93 14.88
CA SER A 96 6.37 -11.66 15.60
C SER A 96 5.97 -10.47 14.74
N ASP A 97 6.35 -10.46 13.45
CA ASP A 97 5.98 -9.37 12.52
C ASP A 97 4.48 -9.42 12.19
N CYS A 98 3.92 -10.64 12.06
CA CYS A 98 2.48 -10.81 11.89
C CYS A 98 1.71 -10.37 13.13
N GLU A 99 2.20 -10.67 14.33
CA GLU A 99 1.61 -10.19 15.58
C GLU A 99 1.68 -8.67 15.70
N HIS A 100 2.80 -8.07 15.28
CA HIS A 100 2.95 -6.60 15.26
C HIS A 100 1.92 -5.97 14.32
N PHE A 101 1.82 -6.48 13.09
CA PHE A 101 0.80 -6.06 12.12
C PHE A 101 -0.62 -6.20 12.69
N THR A 102 -0.92 -7.35 13.32
CA THR A 102 -2.23 -7.61 13.94
C THR A 102 -2.54 -6.58 15.02
N LYS A 103 -1.62 -6.33 15.94
CA LYS A 103 -1.80 -5.35 17.04
C LYS A 103 -2.02 -3.92 16.54
N GLN A 104 -1.44 -3.58 15.39
CA GLN A 104 -1.46 -2.20 14.88
C GLN A 104 -2.66 -1.94 13.95
N HIS A 105 -3.12 -2.96 13.22
CA HIS A 105 -4.08 -2.76 12.13
C HIS A 105 -5.39 -3.54 12.27
N ILE A 106 -5.50 -4.42 13.26
CA ILE A 106 -6.70 -5.23 13.51
C ILE A 106 -7.23 -4.87 14.90
N ASP A 107 -8.53 -4.71 14.98
CA ASP A 107 -9.20 -4.43 16.26
C ASP A 107 -9.08 -5.62 17.22
N LYS A 108 -8.97 -5.32 18.51
CA LYS A 108 -8.91 -6.35 19.57
C LYS A 108 -10.20 -7.16 19.69
N THR A 109 -11.31 -6.63 19.18
CA THR A 109 -12.63 -7.29 19.15
C THR A 109 -12.82 -8.21 17.95
N ALA A 110 -11.80 -8.36 17.08
CA ALA A 110 -11.87 -9.25 15.93
C ALA A 110 -12.13 -10.69 16.38
N SER A 111 -13.15 -11.33 15.77
CA SER A 111 -13.64 -12.64 16.18
C SER A 111 -12.71 -13.79 15.78
N ASP A 112 -12.03 -13.65 14.64
CA ASP A 112 -11.11 -14.66 14.10
C ASP A 112 -10.06 -13.97 13.22
N ILE A 113 -8.80 -14.34 13.38
CA ILE A 113 -7.69 -13.76 12.63
C ILE A 113 -6.86 -14.88 12.03
N SER A 114 -6.81 -14.94 10.70
CA SER A 114 -6.03 -15.93 9.96
C SER A 114 -5.08 -15.24 8.99
N ILE A 115 -3.77 -15.35 9.23
CA ILE A 115 -2.74 -14.78 8.33
C ILE A 115 -1.90 -15.89 7.70
N ILE A 116 -2.00 -16.01 6.38
CA ILE A 116 -1.24 -16.98 5.60
C ILE A 116 0.11 -16.38 5.22
N ARG A 117 1.20 -16.83 5.86
CA ARG A 117 2.55 -16.34 5.61
C ARG A 117 3.22 -16.93 4.37
N GLN A 118 2.84 -18.14 3.96
CA GLN A 118 3.54 -18.86 2.90
C GLN A 118 2.89 -18.60 1.54
N LYS A 119 3.71 -18.11 0.58
CA LYS A 119 3.28 -17.85 -0.80
C LYS A 119 2.62 -19.07 -1.47
N TYR A 120 3.13 -20.28 -1.21
CA TYR A 120 2.61 -21.52 -1.83
C TYR A 120 1.27 -21.97 -1.27
N ARG A 121 0.84 -21.44 -0.11
CA ARG A 121 -0.47 -21.72 0.47
C ARG A 121 -1.56 -20.77 -0.01
N VAL A 122 -1.17 -19.67 -0.62
CA VAL A 122 -2.12 -18.71 -1.19
C VAL A 122 -2.54 -19.24 -2.56
N ARG A 123 -3.75 -19.74 -2.65
CA ARG A 123 -4.33 -20.20 -3.94
C ARG A 123 -4.56 -19.00 -4.85
N CYS A 124 -4.38 -19.18 -6.16
CA CYS A 124 -4.61 -18.13 -7.15
C CYS A 124 -6.05 -17.58 -7.12
N ASN A 125 -7.00 -18.37 -6.66
CA ASN A 125 -8.41 -18.00 -6.52
C ASN A 125 -8.76 -17.38 -5.16
N ASN A 126 -7.76 -17.12 -4.27
CA ASN A 126 -8.02 -16.43 -3.02
C ASN A 126 -8.47 -14.99 -3.33
N PRO A 127 -9.67 -14.56 -2.89
CA PRO A 127 -10.20 -13.23 -3.21
C PRO A 127 -9.27 -12.09 -2.76
N LEU A 128 -8.64 -12.24 -1.60
CA LEU A 128 -7.67 -11.27 -1.09
C LEU A 128 -6.40 -11.18 -1.96
N TYR A 129 -5.95 -12.31 -2.49
CA TYR A 129 -4.83 -12.33 -3.44
C TYR A 129 -5.20 -11.68 -4.77
N LEU A 130 -6.45 -11.83 -5.22
CA LEU A 130 -6.96 -11.15 -6.41
C LEU A 130 -7.02 -9.64 -6.19
N ALA A 131 -7.49 -9.18 -5.04
CA ALA A 131 -7.49 -7.76 -4.68
C ALA A 131 -6.05 -7.18 -4.68
N PHE A 132 -5.09 -7.92 -4.14
CA PHE A 132 -3.67 -7.54 -4.22
C PHE A 132 -3.16 -7.48 -5.67
N LYS A 133 -3.52 -8.45 -6.52
CA LYS A 133 -3.13 -8.44 -7.94
C LYS A 133 -3.72 -7.25 -8.69
N GLN A 134 -4.95 -6.86 -8.39
CA GLN A 134 -5.57 -5.66 -8.96
C GLN A 134 -4.82 -4.39 -8.54
N ALA A 135 -4.44 -4.27 -7.26
CA ALA A 135 -3.62 -3.16 -6.77
C ALA A 135 -2.26 -3.12 -7.49
N TRP A 136 -1.62 -4.28 -7.64
CA TRP A 136 -0.34 -4.42 -8.31
C TRP A 136 -0.43 -4.02 -9.79
N SER A 137 -1.46 -4.48 -10.51
CA SER A 137 -1.72 -4.13 -11.91
C SER A 137 -1.95 -2.62 -12.04
N TRP A 138 -2.84 -2.04 -11.23
CA TRP A 138 -3.10 -0.61 -11.25
C TRP A 138 -1.83 0.23 -11.05
N MET A 139 -0.97 -0.15 -10.10
CA MET A 139 0.29 0.57 -9.87
C MET A 139 1.27 0.45 -11.04
N ASN A 140 1.35 -0.71 -11.68
CA ASN A 140 2.26 -0.90 -12.81
C ASN A 140 1.73 -0.28 -14.10
N ASP A 141 0.45 -0.41 -14.38
CA ASP A 141 -0.18 0.07 -15.61
C ASP A 141 -0.27 1.60 -15.61
N THR A 142 -0.51 2.21 -14.45
CA THR A 142 -0.64 3.68 -14.35
C THR A 142 0.71 4.38 -14.16
N PHE A 143 1.62 3.80 -13.38
CA PHE A 143 2.85 4.47 -12.95
C PHE A 143 4.13 3.76 -13.40
N HIS A 144 4.03 2.70 -14.18
CA HIS A 144 5.17 1.89 -14.68
C HIS A 144 6.07 1.34 -13.56
N GLY A 145 5.49 1.12 -12.38
CA GLY A 145 6.17 0.70 -11.17
C GLY A 145 6.45 1.85 -10.20
N ILE A 146 6.44 1.51 -8.92
CA ILE A 146 6.60 2.47 -7.83
C ILE A 146 7.78 2.06 -6.97
N GLY A 147 8.68 3.02 -6.71
CA GLY A 147 9.82 2.81 -5.82
C GLY A 147 9.37 2.59 -4.37
N ILE A 148 10.13 1.80 -3.60
CA ILE A 148 9.83 1.42 -2.21
C ILE A 148 9.51 2.63 -1.32
N LYS A 149 10.20 3.74 -1.51
CA LYS A 149 10.03 4.98 -0.74
C LYS A 149 8.58 5.50 -0.74
N TYR A 150 7.87 5.30 -1.84
CA TYR A 150 6.51 5.82 -2.03
C TYR A 150 5.45 4.72 -2.02
N LEU A 151 5.86 3.45 -2.10
CA LEU A 151 4.96 2.32 -2.30
C LEU A 151 3.82 2.28 -1.25
N GLN A 152 4.13 2.52 0.03
CA GLN A 152 3.10 2.52 1.07
C GLN A 152 1.99 3.53 0.80
N THR A 153 2.34 4.73 0.35
CA THR A 153 1.34 5.79 0.10
C THR A 153 0.41 5.46 -1.06
N TYR A 154 0.88 4.71 -2.04
CA TYR A 154 0.06 4.22 -3.15
C TYR A 154 -0.81 3.02 -2.75
N LEU A 155 -0.31 2.15 -1.87
CA LEU A 155 -1.12 1.08 -1.28
C LEU A 155 -2.27 1.65 -0.45
N ASP A 156 -2.00 2.69 0.35
CA ASP A 156 -3.02 3.40 1.14
C ASP A 156 -4.08 4.06 0.24
N GLU A 157 -3.66 4.68 -0.87
CA GLU A 157 -4.58 5.24 -1.87
C GLU A 157 -5.46 4.16 -2.49
N TYR A 158 -4.87 3.02 -2.88
CA TYR A 158 -5.63 1.91 -3.45
C TYR A 158 -6.64 1.34 -2.45
N CYS A 159 -6.22 1.07 -1.22
CA CYS A 159 -7.11 0.57 -0.17
C CYS A 159 -8.25 1.54 0.11
N PHE A 160 -7.97 2.84 0.15
CA PHE A 160 -9.00 3.86 0.32
C PHE A 160 -10.04 3.81 -0.81
N ARG A 161 -9.61 3.77 -2.08
CA ARG A 161 -10.50 3.68 -3.24
C ARG A 161 -11.33 2.39 -3.22
N TYR A 162 -10.70 1.26 -2.89
CA TYR A 162 -11.36 -0.03 -2.77
C TYR A 162 -12.45 0.02 -1.68
N ASN A 163 -12.10 0.47 -0.49
CA ASN A 163 -13.02 0.55 0.64
C ASN A 163 -14.18 1.53 0.37
N LEU A 164 -13.93 2.63 -0.35
CA LEU A 164 -14.99 3.54 -0.78
C LEU A 164 -16.00 2.85 -1.71
N SER A 165 -15.54 2.02 -2.64
CA SER A 165 -16.42 1.31 -3.56
C SER A 165 -17.37 0.35 -2.86
N LEU A 166 -16.98 -0.18 -1.68
CA LEU A 166 -17.85 -1.03 -0.87
C LEU A 166 -19.01 -0.27 -0.22
N HIS A 167 -18.77 0.98 0.16
CA HIS A 167 -19.74 1.77 0.90
C HIS A 167 -20.64 2.64 0.02
N HIS A 168 -20.51 2.56 -1.31
CA HIS A 168 -21.26 3.37 -2.28
C HIS A 168 -21.24 4.89 -1.98
N THR A 169 -20.25 5.35 -1.23
CA THR A 169 -20.09 6.77 -0.87
C THR A 169 -19.37 7.54 -1.95
N SER A 170 -19.76 8.81 -2.14
CA SER A 170 -19.10 9.69 -3.09
C SER A 170 -17.61 9.88 -2.71
N PRO A 171 -16.66 9.49 -3.58
CA PRO A 171 -15.24 9.70 -3.31
C PRO A 171 -14.89 11.16 -3.06
N TRP A 172 -15.60 12.09 -3.68
CA TRP A 172 -15.35 13.52 -3.56
C TRP A 172 -15.74 14.08 -2.20
N GLU A 173 -16.87 13.66 -1.63
CA GLU A 173 -17.29 14.11 -0.32
C GLU A 173 -16.32 13.67 0.77
N GLN A 174 -15.88 12.43 0.72
CA GLN A 174 -14.89 11.93 1.68
C GLN A 174 -13.51 12.57 1.50
N LEU A 175 -13.05 12.77 0.26
CA LEU A 175 -11.81 13.50 0.00
C LEU A 175 -11.89 14.95 0.49
N LEU A 176 -13.01 15.64 0.26
CA LEU A 176 -13.19 17.00 0.76
C LEU A 176 -13.18 17.05 2.30
N GLN A 177 -13.89 16.14 2.96
CA GLN A 177 -13.88 16.04 4.43
C GLN A 177 -12.45 15.79 4.94
N LEU A 178 -11.68 14.92 4.29
CA LEU A 178 -10.28 14.66 4.64
C LEU A 178 -9.39 15.87 4.42
N CYS A 179 -9.54 16.57 3.30
CA CYS A 179 -8.79 17.79 3.03
C CYS A 179 -9.10 18.89 4.04
N MET A 180 -10.35 19.04 4.44
CA MET A 180 -10.78 20.02 5.45
C MET A 180 -10.29 19.65 6.86
N ALA A 181 -10.29 18.38 7.22
CA ALA A 181 -9.78 17.90 8.52
C ALA A 181 -8.24 18.01 8.63
N VAL A 182 -7.52 18.01 7.52
CA VAL A 182 -6.06 18.00 7.45
C VAL A 182 -5.47 19.43 7.41
N VAL A 183 -6.23 20.49 7.35
CA VAL A 183 -5.74 21.88 7.42
C VAL A 183 -5.14 22.25 8.79
N SER A 184 -4.90 21.28 9.66
CA SER A 184 -4.14 21.47 10.91
C SER A 184 -2.63 21.60 10.64
N PRO A 185 -1.89 22.50 11.33
CA PRO A 185 -0.52 22.95 10.97
C PRO A 185 0.61 21.92 11.08
N ALA A 186 0.32 20.68 11.45
CA ALA A 186 1.33 19.62 11.63
C ALA A 186 1.88 19.01 10.30
N LEU A 187 1.37 19.43 9.13
CA LEU A 187 1.61 18.78 7.85
C LEU A 187 2.89 19.20 7.11
N ASN A 188 3.63 20.18 7.63
CA ASN A 188 4.73 20.79 6.86
C ASN A 188 6.08 20.04 6.93
N ARG A 189 6.19 18.91 7.63
CA ARG A 189 7.51 18.30 7.88
C ARG A 189 7.84 17.01 7.12
N SER A 190 6.93 16.40 6.37
CA SER A 190 7.17 15.07 5.77
C SER A 190 7.38 15.00 4.26
N CYS A 191 7.29 16.11 3.54
CA CYS A 191 7.49 16.17 2.10
C CYS A 191 8.54 17.21 1.72
N THR A 192 9.74 17.18 2.32
CA THR A 192 10.88 17.90 1.73
C THR A 192 11.39 17.06 0.56
N PRO A 193 11.49 17.62 -0.65
CA PRO A 193 12.18 16.96 -1.75
C PRO A 193 13.65 16.81 -1.33
N SER A 194 14.15 15.55 -1.24
CA SER A 194 15.58 15.34 -1.20
C SER A 194 16.17 15.96 -2.47
N ASN A 195 17.19 16.79 -2.32
CA ASN A 195 17.96 17.38 -3.42
C ASN A 195 18.90 16.32 -4.06
N ASP A 196 18.43 15.11 -4.28
CA ASP A 196 19.19 14.13 -5.03
C ASP A 196 19.15 14.51 -6.50
N PRO A 197 20.30 14.67 -7.17
CA PRO A 197 20.35 15.03 -8.58
C PRO A 197 19.66 13.94 -9.40
N VAL A 198 18.64 14.34 -10.16
CA VAL A 198 18.00 13.50 -11.18
C VAL A 198 19.07 13.18 -12.22
N LEU A 199 19.58 11.96 -12.22
CA LEU A 199 20.40 11.45 -13.32
C LEU A 199 19.56 11.47 -14.61
N PRO A 200 20.04 12.11 -15.67
CA PRO A 200 19.31 12.15 -16.93
C PRO A 200 19.21 10.74 -17.52
N TYR A 201 17.99 10.37 -17.86
CA TYR A 201 17.68 9.15 -18.61
C TYR A 201 18.33 9.29 -20.00
N ALA A 202 19.39 8.55 -20.25
CA ALA A 202 19.96 8.45 -21.60
C ALA A 202 19.04 7.55 -22.43
N PRO A 203 18.50 8.02 -23.58
CA PRO A 203 17.79 7.15 -24.49
C PRO A 203 18.81 6.21 -25.15
N THR A 204 18.67 4.92 -24.95
CA THR A 204 19.36 3.88 -25.72
C THR A 204 18.82 3.96 -27.15
N ALA A 205 19.66 4.42 -28.06
CA ALA A 205 19.40 4.35 -29.49
C ALA A 205 19.52 2.91 -30.00
N ALA A 206 18.56 2.56 -30.87
CA ALA A 206 18.48 1.48 -31.87
C ALA A 206 18.98 0.10 -31.50
#